data_b6f366a18a7386e907ab6ce28a2d89d3
#
_entry.id   b6f366a18a7386e907ab6ce28a2d89d3
#
_cell.length_a   1.000
_cell.length_b   1.000
_cell.length_c   1.000
_cell.angle_alpha   90.00
_cell.angle_beta   90.00
_cell.angle_gamma   90.00
#
_symmetry.space_group_name_H-M   'P 1'
#
loop_
_entity.id
_entity.type
_entity.pdbx_description
1 polymer ?
#
loop_
_entity_poly.entity_id
_entity_poly.type
_entity_poly.pdbx_seq_one_letter_code
_entity_poly.pdbx_strand_id
1 'polypeptide(L)'
;MNLLIKDNFFSNPDVLRRFALDCNYIDSEEVKVDVGWRGYRTDEFEVVGNKHLITASEKVRQAVCKHFNLEGYSISSHFHLSHRGTKKTLPDFENKKYHFDQCDYAGILYFLKVRG
;
A
#
# COMPACT_ATOMS: atom_id res chain seq x y z
N MET A 1 7.82 16.99 12.62
CA MET A 1 7.46 15.87 11.74
C MET A 1 5.94 15.75 11.67
N ASN A 2 5.41 15.72 10.48
CA ASN A 2 3.97 15.56 10.28
C ASN A 2 3.63 14.07 10.27
N LEU A 3 2.98 13.61 11.32
CA LEU A 3 2.67 12.20 11.49
C LEU A 3 1.22 12.04 11.95
N LEU A 4 0.52 11.13 11.31
CA LEU A 4 -0.81 10.70 11.70
C LEU A 4 -0.78 9.20 11.98
N ILE A 5 -1.16 8.82 13.19
CA ILE A 5 -1.34 7.43 13.58
C ILE A 5 -2.79 7.24 14.01
N LYS A 6 -3.45 6.26 13.42
CA LYS A 6 -4.84 5.91 13.76
C LYS A 6 -4.99 4.42 13.93
N ASP A 7 -5.45 4.01 15.09
CA ASP A 7 -5.85 2.64 15.36
C ASP A 7 -7.31 2.45 14.98
N ASN A 8 -7.67 1.23 14.65
CA ASN A 8 -9.05 0.85 14.31
C ASN A 8 -9.67 1.75 13.24
N PHE A 9 -8.88 2.07 12.23
CA PHE A 9 -9.27 3.03 11.20
C PHE A 9 -10.45 2.54 10.36
N PHE A 10 -10.44 1.26 9.97
CA PHE A 10 -11.56 0.66 9.25
C PHE A 10 -12.43 -0.15 10.20
N SER A 11 -13.74 -0.01 10.07
CA SER A 11 -14.70 -0.74 10.88
C SER A 11 -14.68 -2.25 10.60
N ASN A 12 -14.34 -2.64 9.39
CA ASN A 12 -14.28 -4.05 8.99
C ASN A 12 -13.05 -4.33 8.14
N PRO A 13 -11.87 -4.44 8.77
CA PRO A 13 -10.62 -4.67 8.04
C PRO A 13 -10.56 -6.03 7.34
N ASP A 14 -11.33 -7.02 7.82
CA ASP A 14 -11.36 -8.34 7.19
C ASP A 14 -11.90 -8.31 5.77
N VAL A 15 -12.83 -7.43 5.47
CA VAL A 15 -13.35 -7.24 4.11
C VAL A 15 -12.24 -6.76 3.19
N LEU A 16 -11.47 -5.77 3.62
CA LEU A 16 -10.32 -5.28 2.84
C LEU A 16 -9.27 -6.36 2.65
N ARG A 17 -9.02 -7.14 3.69
CA ARG A 17 -8.07 -8.24 3.61
C ARG A 17 -8.49 -9.27 2.58
N ARG A 18 -9.78 -9.62 2.51
CA ARG A 18 -10.31 -10.53 1.49
C ARG A 18 -10.09 -9.99 0.08
N PHE A 19 -10.39 -8.72 -0.13
CA PHE A 19 -10.12 -8.10 -1.43
C PHE A 19 -8.64 -8.14 -1.77
N ALA A 20 -7.79 -7.90 -0.80
CA ALA A 20 -6.35 -7.99 -1.00
C ALA A 20 -5.91 -9.40 -1.42
N LEU A 21 -6.48 -10.43 -0.82
CA LEU A 21 -6.16 -11.82 -1.16
C LEU A 21 -6.68 -12.23 -2.54
N ASP A 22 -7.75 -11.60 -3.00
CA ASP A 22 -8.38 -11.91 -4.29
C ASP A 22 -7.82 -11.09 -5.46
N CYS A 23 -7.01 -10.08 -5.19
CA CYS A 23 -6.43 -9.25 -6.24
C CYS A 23 -5.35 -9.99 -7.03
N ASN A 24 -5.15 -9.56 -8.26
CA ASN A 24 -4.00 -9.98 -9.07
C ASN A 24 -2.77 -9.16 -8.67
N TYR A 25 -1.67 -9.85 -8.45
CA TYR A 25 -0.41 -9.25 -8.05
C TYR A 25 0.62 -9.36 -9.15
N ILE A 26 1.40 -8.31 -9.30
CA ILE A 26 2.51 -8.25 -10.24
C ILE A 26 3.78 -8.53 -9.44
N ASP A 27 4.54 -9.52 -9.88
CA ASP A 27 5.84 -9.83 -9.30
C ASP A 27 6.88 -8.83 -9.81
N SER A 28 7.61 -8.21 -8.91
CA SER A 28 8.66 -7.25 -9.26
C SER A 28 9.74 -7.87 -10.16
N GLU A 29 9.99 -9.16 -10.03
CA GLU A 29 10.99 -9.87 -10.85
C GLU A 29 10.52 -10.11 -12.29
N GLU A 30 9.22 -10.10 -12.54
CA GLU A 30 8.64 -10.27 -13.87
C GLU A 30 8.56 -8.97 -14.67
N VAL A 31 8.73 -7.84 -14.00
CA VAL A 31 8.72 -6.54 -14.66
C VAL A 31 10.07 -6.34 -15.37
N LYS A 32 10.01 -5.96 -16.66
CA LYS A 32 11.21 -5.82 -17.50
C LYS A 32 12.09 -4.62 -17.15
N VAL A 33 11.58 -3.69 -16.37
CA VAL A 33 12.31 -2.49 -15.95
C VAL A 33 12.52 -2.53 -14.43
N ASP A 34 13.56 -1.86 -13.95
CA ASP A 34 13.77 -1.74 -12.52
C ASP A 34 12.68 -0.86 -11.92
N VAL A 35 11.87 -1.44 -11.06
CA VAL A 35 10.70 -0.77 -10.48
C VAL A 35 10.96 -0.23 -9.06
N GLY A 36 12.14 -0.43 -8.52
CA GLY A 36 12.49 0.11 -7.22
C GLY A 36 11.75 -0.51 -6.01
N TRP A 37 10.92 -1.52 -6.22
CA TRP A 37 10.24 -2.22 -5.15
C TRP A 37 10.44 -3.73 -5.29
N ARG A 38 10.24 -4.47 -4.20
CA ARG A 38 10.40 -5.92 -4.15
C ARG A 38 9.13 -6.58 -3.65
N GLY A 39 8.88 -7.80 -4.13
CA GLY A 39 7.71 -8.58 -3.77
C GLY A 39 6.61 -8.50 -4.80
N TYR A 40 5.38 -8.49 -4.34
CA TYR A 40 4.19 -8.49 -5.18
C TYR A 40 3.37 -7.24 -4.92
N ARG A 41 2.88 -6.64 -5.98
CA ARG A 41 2.10 -5.40 -5.89
C ARG A 41 0.90 -5.48 -6.81
N THR A 42 -0.24 -5.00 -6.36
CA THR A 42 -1.40 -4.81 -7.25
C THR A 42 -1.24 -3.52 -8.06
N ASP A 43 -2.05 -3.39 -9.10
CA ASP A 43 -2.31 -2.08 -9.69
C ASP A 43 -2.97 -1.15 -8.67
N GLU A 44 -2.98 0.12 -8.98
CA GLU A 44 -3.72 1.10 -8.20
C GLU A 44 -5.21 0.74 -8.15
N PHE A 45 -5.86 1.06 -7.04
CA PHE A 45 -7.25 0.67 -6.82
C PHE A 45 -8.20 1.18 -7.90
N GLU A 46 -7.92 2.34 -8.49
CA GLU A 46 -8.71 2.86 -9.59
C GLU A 46 -8.60 1.99 -10.85
N VAL A 47 -7.41 1.46 -11.12
CA VAL A 47 -7.18 0.54 -12.24
C VAL A 47 -7.85 -0.80 -12.00
N VAL A 48 -7.77 -1.31 -10.78
CA VAL A 48 -8.49 -2.54 -10.38
C VAL A 48 -10.01 -2.37 -10.55
N GLY A 49 -10.51 -1.16 -10.31
CA GLY A 49 -11.92 -0.83 -10.53
C GLY A 49 -12.87 -1.36 -9.46
N ASN A 50 -12.38 -1.76 -8.31
CA ASN A 50 -13.20 -2.24 -7.21
C ASN A 50 -13.71 -1.06 -6.38
N LYS A 51 -15.04 -0.90 -6.32
CA LYS A 51 -15.68 0.22 -5.62
C LYS A 51 -15.35 0.26 -4.12
N HIS A 52 -15.24 -0.90 -3.48
CA HIS A 52 -14.92 -0.97 -2.05
C HIS A 52 -13.50 -0.50 -1.78
N LEU A 53 -12.56 -0.85 -2.65
CA LEU A 53 -11.17 -0.40 -2.53
C LEU A 53 -11.04 1.10 -2.79
N ILE A 54 -11.75 1.60 -3.77
CA ILE A 54 -11.77 3.03 -4.09
C ILE A 54 -12.36 3.83 -2.91
N THR A 55 -13.45 3.34 -2.32
CA THR A 55 -14.05 3.95 -1.13
C THR A 55 -13.10 3.94 0.06
N ALA A 56 -12.40 2.84 0.27
CA ALA A 56 -11.41 2.74 1.34
C ALA A 56 -10.26 3.74 1.14
N SER A 57 -9.78 3.87 -0.08
CA SER A 57 -8.75 4.84 -0.44
C SER A 57 -9.22 6.27 -0.19
N GLU A 58 -10.45 6.58 -0.57
CA GLU A 58 -11.04 7.91 -0.33
C GLU A 58 -11.17 8.22 1.16
N LYS A 59 -11.50 7.23 1.97
CA LYS A 59 -11.53 7.40 3.43
C LYS A 59 -10.16 7.78 3.98
N VAL A 60 -9.10 7.16 3.47
CA VAL A 60 -7.73 7.52 3.86
C VAL A 60 -7.41 8.95 3.44
N ARG A 61 -7.73 9.31 2.19
CA ARG A 61 -7.50 10.66 1.68
C ARG A 61 -8.20 11.71 2.56
N GLN A 62 -9.45 11.49 2.88
CA GLN A 62 -10.22 12.42 3.71
C GLN A 62 -9.61 12.56 5.12
N ALA A 63 -9.19 11.47 5.73
CA ALA A 63 -8.59 11.51 7.05
C ALA A 63 -7.25 12.28 7.06
N VAL A 64 -6.42 12.05 6.06
CA VAL A 64 -5.13 12.73 5.92
C VAL A 64 -5.34 14.22 5.66
N CYS A 65 -6.22 14.55 4.72
CA CYS A 65 -6.49 15.95 4.38
C CYS A 65 -7.08 16.72 5.56
N LYS A 66 -7.96 16.09 6.32
CA LYS A 66 -8.54 16.70 7.52
C LYS A 66 -7.47 16.93 8.60
N HIS A 67 -6.64 15.93 8.85
CA HIS A 67 -5.62 16.01 9.90
C HIS A 67 -4.57 17.09 9.60
N PHE A 68 -4.11 17.19 8.38
CA PHE A 68 -3.06 18.12 7.97
C PHE A 68 -3.60 19.42 7.36
N ASN A 69 -4.91 19.60 7.34
CA ASN A 69 -5.58 20.76 6.76
C ASN A 69 -5.19 21.02 5.31
N LEU A 70 -5.36 19.99 4.48
CA LEU A 70 -4.97 20.00 3.07
C LEU A 70 -6.18 20.08 2.15
N GLU A 71 -6.03 20.72 1.02
CA GLU A 71 -7.02 20.78 -0.06
C GLU A 71 -6.39 20.39 -1.39
N GLY A 72 -7.18 19.79 -2.25
CA GLY A 72 -6.77 19.49 -3.61
C GLY A 72 -5.81 18.32 -3.78
N TYR A 73 -5.68 17.47 -2.76
CA TYR A 73 -4.82 16.29 -2.84
C TYR A 73 -5.57 15.08 -3.37
N SER A 74 -4.91 14.35 -4.22
CA SER A 74 -5.35 13.03 -4.68
C SER A 74 -4.59 11.93 -3.95
N ILE A 75 -5.09 10.70 -4.04
CA ILE A 75 -4.46 9.53 -3.45
C ILE A 75 -4.25 8.45 -4.52
N SER A 76 -3.14 7.76 -4.40
CA SER A 76 -2.86 6.53 -5.14
C SER A 76 -2.65 5.41 -4.14
N SER A 77 -3.38 4.33 -4.28
CA SER A 77 -3.35 3.22 -3.32
C SER A 77 -3.24 1.88 -4.04
N HIS A 78 -2.49 0.97 -3.45
CA HIS A 78 -2.36 -0.40 -3.92
C HIS A 78 -2.07 -1.32 -2.74
N PHE A 79 -2.23 -2.62 -2.95
CA PHE A 79 -1.75 -3.62 -2.00
C PHE A 79 -0.34 -4.05 -2.33
N HIS A 80 0.42 -4.33 -1.32
CA HIS A 80 1.77 -4.80 -1.44
C HIS A 80 1.97 -6.03 -0.56
N LEU A 81 2.44 -7.12 -1.14
CA LEU A 81 2.89 -8.30 -0.42
C LEU A 81 4.41 -8.31 -0.42
N SER A 82 4.97 -8.12 0.75
CA SER A 82 6.40 -8.35 0.95
C SER A 82 6.59 -9.80 1.36
N HIS A 83 7.51 -10.48 0.72
CA HIS A 83 7.91 -11.80 1.13
C HIS A 83 9.40 -11.79 1.48
N ARG A 84 9.78 -12.69 2.36
CA ARG A 84 11.19 -12.93 2.58
C ARG A 84 11.74 -13.52 1.28
N GLY A 85 12.64 -12.77 0.71
CA GLY A 85 13.03 -12.97 -0.64
C GLY A 85 13.56 -14.35 -0.95
N THR A 86 13.41 -14.70 -2.20
CA THR A 86 14.16 -15.76 -2.83
C THR A 86 15.63 -15.37 -2.90
N LYS A 87 16.48 -16.30 -3.27
CA LYS A 87 17.90 -16.00 -3.47
C LYS A 87 18.15 -14.86 -4.46
N LYS A 88 17.18 -14.58 -5.33
CA LYS A 88 17.27 -13.49 -6.30
C LYS A 88 17.06 -12.12 -5.69
N THR A 89 16.23 -12.04 -4.67
CA THR A 89 15.83 -10.76 -4.07
C THR A 89 16.69 -10.38 -2.87
N LEU A 90 17.24 -11.35 -2.14
CA LEU A 90 18.02 -11.08 -0.95
C LEU A 90 19.26 -10.21 -1.18
N PRO A 91 20.12 -10.48 -2.19
CA PRO A 91 21.27 -9.61 -2.45
C PRO A 91 20.85 -8.18 -2.82
N ASP A 92 19.82 -8.05 -3.64
CA ASP A 92 19.29 -6.75 -4.02
C ASP A 92 18.69 -6.01 -2.84
N PHE A 93 18.01 -6.76 -1.97
CA PHE A 93 17.43 -6.19 -0.76
C PHE A 93 18.49 -5.65 0.18
N GLU A 94 19.59 -6.38 0.38
CA GLU A 94 20.71 -5.92 1.22
C GLU A 94 21.39 -4.68 0.66
N ASN A 95 21.44 -4.57 -0.66
CA ASN A 95 22.03 -3.42 -1.34
C ASN A 95 21.04 -2.27 -1.52
N LYS A 96 19.77 -2.52 -1.25
CA LYS A 96 18.74 -1.52 -1.45
C LYS A 96 18.84 -0.43 -0.40
N LYS A 97 19.06 0.77 -0.85
CA LYS A 97 19.12 1.95 -0.01
C LYS A 97 17.71 2.50 0.21
N TYR A 98 17.59 3.32 1.24
CA TYR A 98 16.38 4.09 1.45
C TYR A 98 16.06 4.93 0.23
N HIS A 99 14.78 5.09 -0.06
CA HIS A 99 14.31 5.89 -1.17
C HIS A 99 13.26 6.89 -0.69
N PHE A 100 13.00 7.87 -1.51
CA PHE A 100 11.90 8.81 -1.31
C PHE A 100 10.77 8.50 -2.28
N ASP A 101 9.55 8.45 -1.78
CA ASP A 101 8.39 8.42 -2.64
C ASP A 101 8.15 9.81 -3.24
N GLN A 102 7.78 9.85 -4.51
CA GLN A 102 7.48 11.11 -5.19
C GLN A 102 6.08 11.59 -4.85
N CYS A 103 5.86 11.88 -3.58
CA CYS A 103 4.58 12.35 -3.06
C CYS A 103 4.83 13.19 -1.82
N ASP A 104 3.84 14.01 -1.47
CA ASP A 104 3.93 14.86 -0.29
C ASP A 104 3.68 14.07 1.00
N TYR A 105 2.83 13.05 0.94
CA TYR A 105 2.48 12.21 2.07
C TYR A 105 2.41 10.76 1.64
N ALA A 106 2.97 9.88 2.43
CA ALA A 106 2.87 8.44 2.26
C ALA A 106 2.30 7.81 3.52
N GLY A 107 1.53 6.75 3.35
CA GLY A 107 0.95 6.03 4.47
C GLY A 107 0.99 4.53 4.27
N ILE A 108 0.98 3.81 5.37
CA ILE A 108 0.96 2.36 5.38
C ILE A 108 -0.16 1.89 6.29
N LEU A 109 -0.95 0.96 5.78
CA LEU A 109 -1.98 0.28 6.54
C LEU A 109 -1.52 -1.14 6.84
N TYR A 110 -1.48 -1.48 8.11
CA TYR A 110 -1.11 -2.83 8.53
C TYR A 110 -2.36 -3.61 8.91
N PHE A 111 -2.44 -4.83 8.40
CA PHE A 111 -3.41 -5.82 8.84
C PHE A 111 -2.74 -6.73 9.85
N LEU A 112 -3.05 -6.54 11.11
CA LEU A 112 -2.52 -7.38 12.17
C LEU A 112 -3.39 -8.62 12.32
N LYS A 113 -2.75 -9.79 12.27
CA LYS A 113 -3.43 -11.03 12.57
C LYS A 113 -3.50 -11.20 14.08
N VAL A 114 -4.71 -11.13 14.60
CA VAL A 114 -4.95 -11.48 16.01
C VAL A 114 -5.04 -12.99 16.09
N ARG A 115 -4.23 -13.60 16.94
CA ARG A 115 -4.36 -15.02 17.27
C ARG A 115 -5.60 -15.19 18.13
N GLY A 116 -6.57 -15.80 17.54
CA GLY A 116 -7.73 -16.28 18.29
C GLY A 116 -7.54 -17.68 18.75
#